data_0be06cb6b6fb35205cc7bb902e3c8157
#
_entry.id   0be06cb6b6fb35205cc7bb902e3c8157
#
_cell.length_a   1.000
_cell.length_b   1.000
_cell.length_c   1.000
_cell.angle_alpha   90.00
_cell.angle_beta   90.00
_cell.angle_gamma   90.00
#
_symmetry.space_group_name_H-M   'P 1'
#
loop_
_entity.id
_entity.type
_entity.pdbx_description
1 polymer ?
#
loop_
_entity_poly.entity_id
_entity_poly.type
_entity_poly.pdbx_seq_one_letter_code
_entity_poly.pdbx_strand_id
1 'polypeptide(L)'
;MKALESIVSPAYQWGQYNVLILPPSFPYGGMENPVWTYATPSIISGDKQNVDVIAHELSHSWSGNLVSAASWEHFWLNEGWTTYLERRIAAAIHGEAHRHFSAIIGWKALEQSIENYGADHPYTKLVLDLKGQDPDDAFSSIPYEKGFHALYQFELLLKKDKWDSFIPHYFD
;
A
#
# COMPACT_ATOMS: atom_id res chain seq x y z
N MET A 1 10.44 10.40 -0.56
CA MET A 1 10.05 11.46 0.39
C MET A 1 9.40 12.66 -0.30
N LYS A 2 10.15 13.49 -1.06
CA LYS A 2 9.60 14.73 -1.67
C LYS A 2 8.35 14.52 -2.53
N ALA A 3 8.33 13.48 -3.38
CA ALA A 3 7.17 13.17 -4.21
C ALA A 3 5.91 12.87 -3.36
N LEU A 4 6.10 12.19 -2.25
CA LEU A 4 5.00 11.83 -1.36
C LEU A 4 4.49 13.05 -0.58
N GLU A 5 5.39 13.88 -0.05
CA GLU A 5 5.02 15.12 0.65
C GLU A 5 4.33 16.16 -0.25
N SER A 6 4.45 16.02 -1.58
CA SER A 6 3.67 16.83 -2.52
C SER A 6 2.21 16.38 -2.69
N ILE A 7 1.87 15.19 -2.20
CA ILE A 7 0.54 14.57 -2.36
C ILE A 7 -0.21 14.52 -1.04
N VAL A 8 0.50 14.26 0.07
CA VAL A 8 -0.08 14.05 1.40
C VAL A 8 0.26 15.20 2.36
N SER A 9 -0.51 15.32 3.45
CA SER A 9 -0.28 16.19 4.59
C SER A 9 -0.56 15.39 5.86
N PRO A 10 0.09 15.69 6.99
CA PRO A 10 1.20 16.63 7.19
C PRO A 10 2.52 16.10 6.60
N ALA A 11 3.60 16.87 6.74
CA ALA A 11 4.94 16.41 6.41
C ALA A 11 5.34 15.22 7.30
N TYR A 12 6.40 14.49 6.89
CA TYR A 12 6.89 13.33 7.66
C TYR A 12 7.15 13.69 9.12
N GLN A 13 6.52 12.95 10.05
CA GLN A 13 6.43 13.32 11.47
C GLN A 13 7.54 12.77 12.35
N TRP A 14 8.35 11.82 11.86
CA TRP A 14 9.29 11.07 12.70
C TRP A 14 10.76 11.51 12.56
N GLY A 15 11.05 12.59 11.86
CA GLY A 15 12.39 13.18 11.70
C GLY A 15 13.30 12.40 10.75
N GLN A 16 13.69 11.19 11.11
CA GLN A 16 14.55 10.31 10.29
C GLN A 16 13.74 9.19 9.64
N TYR A 17 14.20 8.75 8.49
CA TYR A 17 13.73 7.53 7.84
C TYR A 17 14.93 6.62 7.52
N ASN A 18 14.91 5.42 8.07
CA ASN A 18 15.98 4.45 7.94
C ASN A 18 15.42 3.12 7.44
N VAL A 19 16.24 2.36 6.73
CA VAL A 19 15.91 1.01 6.25
C VAL A 19 16.90 0.02 6.88
N LEU A 20 16.36 -0.98 7.57
CA LEU A 20 17.11 -2.08 8.12
C LEU A 20 16.94 -3.30 7.23
N ILE A 21 18.03 -3.73 6.59
CA ILE A 21 18.03 -4.96 5.83
C ILE A 21 18.19 -6.14 6.79
N LEU A 22 17.19 -7.00 6.82
CA LEU A 22 17.14 -8.15 7.73
C LEU A 22 17.76 -9.40 7.11
N PRO A 23 18.01 -10.45 7.92
CA PRO A 23 18.44 -11.74 7.39
C PRO A 23 17.42 -12.37 6.42
N PRO A 24 17.85 -13.32 5.56
CA PRO A 24 16.95 -13.93 4.55
C PRO A 24 15.71 -14.63 5.11
N SER A 25 15.68 -14.96 6.38
CA SER A 25 14.54 -15.57 7.06
C SER A 25 13.39 -14.59 7.37
N PHE A 26 13.59 -13.28 7.15
CA PHE A 26 12.53 -12.30 7.32
C PHE A 26 11.34 -12.64 6.42
N PRO A 27 10.11 -12.80 7.00
CA PRO A 27 9.01 -13.45 6.30
C PRO A 27 8.27 -12.56 5.31
N TYR A 28 8.51 -11.26 5.30
CA TYR A 28 7.79 -10.28 4.45
C TYR A 28 8.74 -9.56 3.50
N GLY A 29 8.16 -8.83 2.53
CA GLY A 29 8.93 -7.91 1.68
C GLY A 29 9.45 -6.73 2.48
N GLY A 30 8.60 -6.16 3.32
CA GLY A 30 8.91 -5.09 4.25
C GLY A 30 8.00 -5.09 5.47
N MET A 31 8.32 -4.21 6.41
CA MET A 31 7.49 -3.88 7.56
C MET A 31 7.73 -2.42 7.94
N GLU A 32 6.65 -1.69 8.10
CA GLU A 32 6.60 -0.24 8.26
C GLU A 32 6.90 0.26 9.68
N ASN A 33 7.81 -0.32 10.40
CA ASN A 33 8.15 0.19 11.74
C ASN A 33 8.52 1.67 11.66
N PRO A 34 7.92 2.54 12.50
CA PRO A 34 8.25 3.96 12.48
C PRO A 34 9.75 4.20 12.62
N VAL A 35 10.30 5.09 11.77
CA VAL A 35 11.72 5.45 11.70
C VAL A 35 12.61 4.36 11.08
N TRP A 36 12.27 3.08 11.28
CA TRP A 36 13.07 1.93 10.85
C TRP A 36 12.23 0.93 10.05
N THR A 37 12.09 1.14 8.76
CA THR A 37 11.52 0.11 7.86
C THR A 37 12.39 -1.13 7.88
N TYR A 38 11.78 -2.28 8.13
CA TYR A 38 12.43 -3.58 7.95
C TYR A 38 12.23 -4.02 6.51
N ALA A 39 13.29 -4.52 5.89
CA ALA A 39 13.23 -4.97 4.49
C ALA A 39 13.95 -6.31 4.32
N THR A 40 13.37 -7.18 3.50
CA THR A 40 14.02 -8.41 3.06
C THR A 40 15.27 -8.10 2.22
N PRO A 41 16.38 -8.83 2.39
CA PRO A 41 17.55 -8.66 1.54
C PRO A 41 17.25 -8.99 0.07
N SER A 42 16.17 -9.70 -0.22
CA SER A 42 15.71 -10.04 -1.57
C SER A 42 15.41 -8.82 -2.45
N ILE A 43 15.15 -7.64 -1.85
CA ILE A 43 14.94 -6.40 -2.62
C ILE A 43 16.23 -5.85 -3.23
N ILE A 44 17.40 -6.26 -2.73
CA ILE A 44 18.70 -5.77 -3.21
C ILE A 44 19.09 -6.51 -4.48
N SER A 45 18.77 -5.94 -5.62
CA SER A 45 19.01 -6.51 -6.95
C SER A 45 20.18 -5.85 -7.71
N GLY A 46 20.72 -4.75 -7.17
CA GLY A 46 21.82 -3.99 -7.79
C GLY A 46 21.38 -2.94 -8.82
N ASP A 47 20.15 -3.03 -9.34
CA ASP A 47 19.60 -2.13 -10.36
C ASP A 47 18.39 -1.32 -9.86
N LYS A 48 18.06 -1.42 -8.57
CA LYS A 48 16.92 -0.75 -7.92
C LYS A 48 15.54 -1.18 -8.44
N GLN A 49 15.42 -2.31 -9.14
CA GLN A 49 14.13 -2.73 -9.71
C GLN A 49 13.05 -2.99 -8.63
N ASN A 50 13.44 -3.26 -7.39
CA ASN A 50 12.51 -3.54 -6.27
C ASN A 50 12.33 -2.34 -5.32
N VAL A 51 12.66 -1.13 -5.76
CA VAL A 51 12.55 0.08 -4.93
C VAL A 51 11.09 0.42 -4.55
N ASP A 52 10.12 -0.13 -5.27
CA ASP A 52 8.69 -0.01 -4.95
C ASP A 52 8.36 -0.55 -3.56
N VAL A 53 9.07 -1.56 -3.06
CA VAL A 53 8.92 -2.03 -1.67
C VAL A 53 9.27 -0.91 -0.69
N ILE A 54 10.36 -0.18 -0.92
CA ILE A 54 10.73 0.96 -0.07
C ILE A 54 9.71 2.10 -0.19
N ALA A 55 9.20 2.36 -1.40
CA ALA A 55 8.14 3.34 -1.61
C ALA A 55 6.87 2.96 -0.84
N HIS A 56 6.52 1.67 -0.80
CA HIS A 56 5.41 1.13 -0.03
C HIS A 56 5.61 1.39 1.47
N GLU A 57 6.71 0.93 2.03
CA GLU A 57 6.97 1.07 3.47
C GLU A 57 7.10 2.55 3.90
N LEU A 58 7.68 3.40 3.05
CA LEU A 58 7.71 4.84 3.30
C LEU A 58 6.29 5.44 3.34
N SER A 59 5.41 5.00 2.44
CA SER A 59 4.03 5.49 2.37
C SER A 59 3.23 5.14 3.62
N HIS A 60 3.52 4.02 4.26
CA HIS A 60 2.94 3.65 5.55
C HIS A 60 3.20 4.67 6.66
N SER A 61 4.18 5.53 6.52
CA SER A 61 4.41 6.62 7.49
C SER A 61 3.20 7.54 7.61
N TRP A 62 2.34 7.58 6.60
CA TRP A 62 1.04 8.24 6.61
C TRP A 62 -0.11 7.24 6.74
N SER A 63 -0.23 6.32 5.79
CA SER A 63 -1.31 5.33 5.75
C SER A 63 -0.96 4.06 6.53
N GLY A 64 -1.29 4.06 7.79
CA GLY A 64 -1.00 2.98 8.75
C GLY A 64 -0.38 3.50 10.03
N ASN A 65 0.72 4.25 9.97
CA ASN A 65 1.41 4.76 11.15
C ASN A 65 0.77 6.04 11.69
N LEU A 66 0.57 7.05 10.86
CA LEU A 66 -0.08 8.30 11.27
C LEU A 66 -1.59 8.10 11.37
N VAL A 67 -2.20 7.59 10.31
CA VAL A 67 -3.63 7.28 10.23
C VAL A 67 -3.77 5.76 10.19
N SER A 68 -4.15 5.16 11.32
CA SER A 68 -4.25 3.72 11.51
C SER A 68 -5.70 3.25 11.41
N ALA A 69 -5.93 2.06 10.85
CA ALA A 69 -7.24 1.42 10.88
C ALA A 69 -7.68 1.12 12.32
N ALA A 70 -9.00 1.21 12.57
CA ALA A 70 -9.56 0.97 13.89
C ALA A 70 -9.48 -0.49 14.34
N SER A 71 -9.38 -1.43 13.40
CA SER A 71 -9.23 -2.86 13.64
C SER A 71 -8.65 -3.56 12.41
N TRP A 72 -8.26 -4.82 12.54
CA TRP A 72 -7.81 -5.65 11.43
C TRP A 72 -8.87 -5.85 10.34
N GLU A 73 -10.14 -5.72 10.67
CA GLU A 73 -11.24 -5.79 9.69
C GLU A 73 -11.15 -4.69 8.63
N HIS A 74 -10.53 -3.57 8.95
CA HIS A 74 -10.33 -2.40 8.10
C HIS A 74 -8.88 -2.26 7.59
N PHE A 75 -8.14 -3.34 7.59
CA PHE A 75 -6.75 -3.40 7.15
C PHE A 75 -6.53 -2.87 5.72
N TRP A 76 -7.56 -2.98 4.87
CA TRP A 76 -7.53 -2.42 3.52
C TRP A 76 -7.25 -0.90 3.49
N LEU A 77 -7.63 -0.16 4.55
CA LEU A 77 -7.34 1.28 4.65
C LEU A 77 -5.84 1.52 4.76
N ASN A 78 -5.14 0.70 5.54
CA ASN A 78 -3.68 0.75 5.60
C ASN A 78 -3.08 0.37 4.24
N GLU A 79 -3.38 -0.81 3.74
CA GLU A 79 -2.71 -1.39 2.59
C GLU A 79 -3.17 -0.83 1.24
N GLY A 80 -4.45 -0.58 1.09
CA GLY A 80 -5.01 0.02 -0.14
C GLY A 80 -4.48 1.43 -0.37
N TRP A 81 -4.51 2.28 0.65
CA TRP A 81 -3.92 3.62 0.58
C TRP A 81 -2.41 3.57 0.33
N THR A 82 -1.71 2.69 1.03
CA THR A 82 -0.26 2.54 0.86
C THR A 82 0.11 2.08 -0.54
N THR A 83 -0.60 1.11 -1.11
CA THR A 83 -0.41 0.67 -2.50
C THR A 83 -0.72 1.80 -3.48
N TYR A 84 -1.75 2.61 -3.20
CA TYR A 84 -2.08 3.78 -4.01
C TYR A 84 -0.93 4.81 -3.99
N LEU A 85 -0.42 5.15 -2.82
CA LEU A 85 0.68 6.11 -2.66
C LEU A 85 1.99 5.59 -3.27
N GLU A 86 2.31 4.31 -3.10
CA GLU A 86 3.44 3.64 -3.75
C GLU A 86 3.40 3.86 -5.27
N ARG A 87 2.24 3.63 -5.90
CA ARG A 87 2.07 3.81 -7.34
C ARG A 87 2.12 5.27 -7.77
N ARG A 88 1.70 6.21 -6.92
CA ARG A 88 1.90 7.64 -7.16
C ARG A 88 3.40 8.01 -7.11
N ILE A 89 4.17 7.44 -6.19
CA ILE A 89 5.63 7.59 -6.16
C ILE A 89 6.26 7.00 -7.42
N ALA A 90 5.83 5.81 -7.83
CA ALA A 90 6.31 5.18 -9.06
C ALA A 90 6.07 6.05 -10.29
N ALA A 91 4.91 6.74 -10.35
CA ALA A 91 4.62 7.70 -11.43
C ALA A 91 5.59 8.89 -11.42
N ALA A 92 5.99 9.38 -10.25
CA ALA A 92 6.97 10.47 -10.13
C ALA A 92 8.37 10.05 -10.61
N ILE A 93 8.72 8.78 -10.49
CA ILE A 93 10.03 8.23 -10.90
C ILE A 93 10.01 7.81 -12.39
N HIS A 94 8.97 7.12 -12.83
CA HIS A 94 8.91 6.42 -14.11
C HIS A 94 7.86 6.97 -15.08
N GLY A 95 7.02 7.89 -14.64
CA GLY A 95 5.92 8.46 -15.43
C GLY A 95 4.55 7.79 -15.20
N GLU A 96 3.49 8.50 -15.60
CA GLU A 96 2.09 8.07 -15.37
C GLU A 96 1.77 6.73 -16.04
N ALA A 97 2.31 6.47 -17.24
CA ALA A 97 2.09 5.19 -17.93
C ALA A 97 2.53 3.99 -17.10
N HIS A 98 3.64 4.12 -16.35
CA HIS A 98 4.12 3.06 -15.47
C HIS A 98 3.12 2.77 -14.33
N ARG A 99 2.55 3.82 -13.73
CA ARG A 99 1.53 3.70 -12.69
C ARG A 99 0.29 2.93 -13.19
N HIS A 100 -0.19 3.28 -14.36
CA HIS A 100 -1.35 2.61 -14.96
C HIS A 100 -1.06 1.16 -15.34
N PHE A 101 0.13 0.89 -15.84
CA PHE A 101 0.59 -0.48 -16.12
C PHE A 101 0.67 -1.32 -14.84
N SER A 102 1.22 -0.77 -13.75
CA SER A 102 1.24 -1.41 -12.44
C SER A 102 -0.17 -1.74 -11.93
N ALA A 103 -1.14 -0.83 -12.16
CA ALA A 103 -2.54 -1.07 -11.80
C ALA A 103 -3.14 -2.27 -12.55
N ILE A 104 -2.78 -2.48 -13.82
CA ILE A 104 -3.23 -3.63 -14.61
C ILE A 104 -2.65 -4.94 -14.04
N ILE A 105 -1.37 -4.94 -13.69
CA ILE A 105 -0.72 -6.10 -13.05
C ILE A 105 -1.40 -6.41 -11.71
N GLY A 106 -1.67 -5.38 -10.91
CA GLY A 106 -2.36 -5.51 -9.62
C GLY A 106 -3.78 -6.05 -9.77
N TRP A 107 -4.50 -5.63 -10.82
CA TRP A 107 -5.82 -6.20 -11.14
C TRP A 107 -5.75 -7.71 -11.40
N LYS A 108 -4.75 -8.17 -12.13
CA LYS A 108 -4.50 -9.60 -12.37
C LYS A 108 -4.23 -10.36 -11.07
N ALA A 109 -3.43 -9.78 -10.17
CA ALA A 109 -3.16 -10.37 -8.86
C ALA A 109 -4.44 -10.47 -8.02
N LEU A 110 -5.32 -9.45 -8.07
CA LEU A 110 -6.62 -9.48 -7.42
C LEU A 110 -7.52 -10.58 -7.97
N GLU A 111 -7.66 -10.68 -9.30
CA GLU A 111 -8.42 -11.74 -9.96
C GLU A 111 -7.95 -13.12 -9.52
N GLN A 112 -6.64 -13.36 -9.54
CA GLN A 112 -6.06 -14.64 -9.14
C GLN A 112 -6.34 -14.97 -7.66
N SER A 113 -6.27 -13.98 -6.78
CA SER A 113 -6.58 -14.18 -5.36
C SER A 113 -8.06 -14.52 -5.14
N ILE A 114 -8.97 -13.87 -5.88
CA ILE A 114 -10.40 -14.17 -5.82
C ILE A 114 -10.68 -15.59 -6.33
N GLU A 115 -10.04 -16.00 -7.43
CA GLU A 115 -10.15 -17.36 -7.96
C GLU A 115 -9.67 -18.40 -6.95
N ASN A 116 -8.53 -18.14 -6.28
CA ASN A 116 -7.95 -19.05 -5.30
C ASN A 116 -8.85 -19.29 -4.08
N TYR A 117 -9.50 -18.24 -3.60
CA TYR A 117 -10.45 -18.33 -2.49
C TYR A 117 -11.82 -18.86 -2.93
N GLY A 118 -12.26 -18.50 -4.13
CA GLY A 118 -13.64 -18.56 -4.60
C GLY A 118 -14.37 -17.24 -4.38
N ALA A 119 -15.17 -16.81 -5.36
CA ALA A 119 -15.79 -15.47 -5.39
C ALA A 119 -16.69 -15.17 -4.16
N ASP A 120 -17.29 -16.20 -3.57
CA ASP A 120 -18.17 -16.08 -2.40
C ASP A 120 -17.44 -16.18 -1.05
N HIS A 121 -16.13 -16.40 -1.06
CA HIS A 121 -15.34 -16.55 0.16
C HIS A 121 -15.31 -15.23 0.95
N PRO A 122 -15.51 -15.27 2.29
CA PRO A 122 -15.51 -14.05 3.12
C PRO A 122 -14.22 -13.20 3.01
N TYR A 123 -13.08 -13.84 2.74
CA TYR A 123 -11.78 -13.15 2.63
C TYR A 123 -11.57 -12.42 1.30
N THR A 124 -12.50 -12.50 0.36
CA THR A 124 -12.51 -11.66 -0.84
C THR A 124 -13.19 -10.31 -0.64
N LYS A 125 -13.86 -10.08 0.49
CA LYS A 125 -14.50 -8.81 0.83
C LYS A 125 -13.45 -7.75 1.15
N LEU A 126 -13.78 -6.49 0.86
CA LEU A 126 -12.95 -5.35 1.22
C LEU A 126 -12.88 -5.19 2.75
N VAL A 127 -14.03 -5.15 3.41
CA VAL A 127 -14.14 -5.15 4.87
C VAL A 127 -14.37 -6.58 5.33
N LEU A 128 -13.46 -7.10 6.14
CA LEU A 128 -13.48 -8.48 6.60
C LEU A 128 -14.32 -8.63 7.86
N ASP A 129 -15.03 -9.75 8.00
CA ASP A 129 -15.59 -10.21 9.26
C ASP A 129 -14.61 -11.20 9.89
N LEU A 130 -13.85 -10.71 10.88
CA LEU A 130 -12.82 -11.51 11.57
C LEU A 130 -13.23 -11.95 12.97
N LYS A 131 -14.48 -11.80 13.35
CA LYS A 131 -14.96 -12.20 14.68
C LYS A 131 -14.71 -13.70 14.89
N GLY A 132 -13.88 -14.02 15.89
CA GLY A 132 -13.50 -15.39 16.19
C GLY A 132 -12.49 -16.01 15.21
N GLN A 133 -11.87 -15.21 14.33
CA GLN A 133 -10.88 -15.65 13.36
C GLN A 133 -9.51 -15.07 13.67
N ASP A 134 -8.44 -15.78 13.32
CA ASP A 134 -7.10 -15.26 13.33
C ASP A 134 -6.91 -14.32 12.13
N PRO A 135 -6.54 -13.04 12.34
CA PRO A 135 -6.29 -12.12 11.24
C PRO A 135 -5.22 -12.59 10.25
N ASP A 136 -4.23 -13.35 10.71
CA ASP A 136 -3.16 -13.88 9.85
C ASP A 136 -3.69 -14.84 8.77
N ASP A 137 -4.77 -15.56 9.05
CA ASP A 137 -5.39 -16.49 8.09
C ASP A 137 -6.02 -15.75 6.89
N ALA A 138 -6.39 -14.49 7.09
CA ALA A 138 -6.98 -13.64 6.06
C ALA A 138 -5.95 -12.81 5.28
N PHE A 139 -4.65 -12.98 5.55
CA PHE A 139 -3.60 -12.25 4.86
C PHE A 139 -3.50 -12.68 3.40
N SER A 140 -3.66 -11.74 2.48
CA SER A 140 -3.63 -11.98 1.03
C SER A 140 -3.39 -10.67 0.27
N SER A 141 -3.37 -10.74 -1.07
CA SER A 141 -3.35 -9.56 -1.94
C SER A 141 -4.66 -8.76 -1.95
N ILE A 142 -5.75 -9.31 -1.42
CA ILE A 142 -7.08 -8.67 -1.49
C ILE A 142 -7.10 -7.27 -0.87
N PRO A 143 -6.71 -7.04 0.38
CA PRO A 143 -6.74 -5.69 0.97
C PRO A 143 -5.85 -4.69 0.22
N TYR A 144 -4.73 -5.15 -0.33
CA TYR A 144 -3.81 -4.33 -1.13
C TYR A 144 -4.45 -3.88 -2.44
N GLU A 145 -4.83 -4.84 -3.27
CA GLU A 145 -5.26 -4.57 -4.64
C GLU A 145 -6.74 -4.18 -4.74
N LYS A 146 -7.61 -4.80 -3.98
CA LYS A 146 -9.01 -4.37 -3.93
C LYS A 146 -9.14 -2.99 -3.31
N GLY A 147 -8.38 -2.73 -2.25
CA GLY A 147 -8.29 -1.41 -1.63
C GLY A 147 -7.74 -0.37 -2.60
N PHE A 148 -6.63 -0.66 -3.27
CA PHE A 148 -6.08 0.21 -4.30
C PHE A 148 -7.10 0.53 -5.39
N HIS A 149 -7.75 -0.48 -5.97
CA HIS A 149 -8.68 -0.27 -7.08
C HIS A 149 -9.93 0.51 -6.67
N ALA A 150 -10.38 0.42 -5.41
CA ALA A 150 -11.42 1.28 -4.89
C ALA A 150 -11.01 2.76 -4.92
N LEU A 151 -9.80 3.07 -4.43
CA LEU A 151 -9.26 4.43 -4.43
C LEU A 151 -8.99 4.94 -5.85
N TYR A 152 -8.43 4.10 -6.69
CA TYR A 152 -8.18 4.41 -8.10
C TYR A 152 -9.48 4.73 -8.85
N GLN A 153 -10.55 4.00 -8.56
CA GLN A 153 -11.88 4.29 -9.11
C GLN A 153 -12.39 5.66 -8.65
N PHE A 154 -12.16 6.04 -7.40
CA PHE A 154 -12.52 7.38 -6.92
C PHE A 154 -11.75 8.47 -7.65
N GLU A 155 -10.45 8.29 -7.89
CA GLU A 155 -9.64 9.22 -8.69
C GLU A 155 -10.26 9.42 -10.09
N LEU A 156 -10.63 8.32 -10.76
CA LEU A 156 -11.22 8.38 -12.11
C LEU A 156 -12.57 9.10 -12.11
N LEU A 157 -13.43 8.84 -11.11
CA LEU A 157 -14.77 9.44 -11.00
C LEU A 157 -14.72 10.92 -10.65
N LEU A 158 -13.86 11.31 -9.72
CA LEU A 158 -13.76 12.69 -9.22
C LEU A 158 -12.87 13.57 -10.08
N LYS A 159 -12.10 12.99 -10.98
CA LYS A 159 -10.98 13.57 -11.72
C LYS A 159 -9.81 13.90 -10.79
N LYS A 160 -8.59 13.82 -11.35
CA LYS A 160 -7.33 13.88 -10.60
C LYS A 160 -7.22 15.11 -9.70
N ASP A 161 -7.59 16.29 -10.18
CA ASP A 161 -7.42 17.53 -9.41
C ASP A 161 -8.26 17.54 -8.13
N LYS A 162 -9.51 17.12 -8.21
CA LYS A 162 -10.39 17.03 -7.03
C LYS A 162 -9.95 15.93 -6.08
N TRP A 163 -9.54 14.81 -6.62
CA TRP A 163 -9.03 13.69 -5.85
C TRP A 163 -7.74 14.09 -5.10
N ASP A 164 -6.80 14.73 -5.80
CA ASP A 164 -5.54 15.19 -5.20
C ASP A 164 -5.78 16.27 -4.12
N SER A 165 -6.81 17.09 -4.24
CA SER A 165 -7.18 18.02 -3.17
C SER A 165 -7.79 17.34 -1.94
N PHE A 166 -8.42 16.19 -2.11
CA PHE A 166 -8.99 15.40 -1.01
C PHE A 166 -7.93 14.67 -0.18
N ILE A 167 -6.89 14.13 -0.83
CA ILE A 167 -5.89 13.27 -0.17
C ILE A 167 -5.27 13.93 1.08
N PRO A 168 -4.78 15.19 1.05
CA PRO A 168 -4.27 15.85 2.25
C PRO A 168 -5.26 15.87 3.40
N HIS A 169 -6.55 16.11 3.13
CA HIS A 169 -7.59 16.15 4.16
C HIS A 169 -7.88 14.79 4.79
N TYR A 170 -7.63 13.71 4.06
CA TYR A 170 -7.78 12.36 4.63
C TYR A 170 -6.73 12.07 5.70
N PHE A 171 -5.50 12.54 5.52
CA PHE A 171 -4.38 12.27 6.42
C PHE A 171 -4.16 13.34 7.51
N ASP A 172 -4.85 14.47 7.43
CA ASP A 172 -4.75 15.61 8.38
C ASP A 172 -5.78 15.46 9.57
#